data_b3a51890fa4ea572999151a38b7ee65b
#
_entry.id   b3a51890fa4ea572999151a38b7ee65b
#
_cell.length_a   1.000
_cell.length_b   1.000
_cell.length_c   1.000
_cell.angle_alpha   90.00
_cell.angle_beta   90.00
_cell.angle_gamma   90.00
#
_symmetry.space_group_name_H-M   'P 1'
#
loop_
_entity.id
_entity.type
_entity.pdbx_description
1 polymer ?
#
loop_
_entity_poly.entity_id
_entity_poly.type
_entity_poly.pdbx_seq_one_letter_code
_entity_poly.pdbx_strand_id
1 'polypeptide(L)'
;MKFQKYIVGATVLLFAIVAIILFYDAKMSSALVIDKDTRSLTNFDLWAKYSLEKATTRTTAKSRSVMLLHAYVPFWNAGSEVCAHTVNKTLVEKGHEVWVGVPGYPNRIYEGVHIFDLNDRAFLHKLLKHTQVLSTHSYRDRCIKLSNQYGCAFIDWFHGGTYTANANKQGPIQDARFWGVFNSDSLRASFNDISDSRIHILRPSVDWREYEVSKQKQKPRYITLSNLNTNKGGHILIQIAKMAPELDFLGVRGSYWKQVEDHTVDNITYINNTPRIKEVYALTKILIMPSEAETWGRTAVEAMSSGIPVVVSPTPGLRECCEDAALFVERDDIKEWVRILRRLSTDKSFYDEYAGRGKARARQLEPTHDLEMFMEFYEQKVLPSADPTLGKPPTFLEKFLDMV
;
A
#
# COMPACT_ATOMS: atom_id res chain seq x y z
N MET A 1 -6.82 5.21 54.78
CA MET A 1 -6.78 3.79 54.50
C MET A 1 -7.57 3.33 53.25
N LYS A 2 -8.71 3.92 52.88
CA LYS A 2 -9.44 3.50 51.67
C LYS A 2 -8.75 3.90 50.36
N PHE A 3 -8.09 5.05 50.27
CA PHE A 3 -7.42 5.53 49.06
C PHE A 3 -6.19 4.72 48.65
N GLN A 4 -5.43 4.19 49.61
CA GLN A 4 -4.25 3.36 49.35
C GLN A 4 -4.60 1.97 48.75
N LYS A 5 -5.77 1.42 49.10
CA LYS A 5 -6.25 0.14 48.49
C LYS A 5 -6.66 0.29 47.05
N TYR A 6 -7.13 1.49 46.61
CA TYR A 6 -7.48 1.73 45.22
C TYR A 6 -6.24 1.88 44.30
N ILE A 7 -5.18 2.52 44.82
CA ILE A 7 -3.91 2.68 44.09
C ILE A 7 -3.23 1.31 43.90
N VAL A 8 -3.16 0.49 44.95
CA VAL A 8 -2.59 -0.87 44.87
C VAL A 8 -3.40 -1.74 43.92
N GLY A 9 -4.74 -1.66 43.94
CA GLY A 9 -5.60 -2.40 43.01
C GLY A 9 -5.40 -1.99 41.53
N ALA A 10 -5.28 -0.69 41.26
CA ALA A 10 -5.03 -0.15 39.93
C ALA A 10 -3.64 -0.55 39.40
N THR A 11 -2.62 -0.54 40.28
CA THR A 11 -1.25 -0.94 39.91
C THR A 11 -1.17 -2.46 39.61
N VAL A 12 -1.83 -3.29 40.41
CA VAL A 12 -1.88 -4.74 40.17
C VAL A 12 -2.64 -5.06 38.88
N LEU A 13 -3.73 -4.34 38.59
CA LEU A 13 -4.49 -4.51 37.35
C LEU A 13 -3.63 -4.08 36.14
N LEU A 14 -2.88 -3.01 36.23
CA LEU A 14 -1.97 -2.53 35.17
C LEU A 14 -0.84 -3.54 34.90
N PHE A 15 -0.24 -4.12 35.95
CA PHE A 15 0.77 -5.17 35.83
C PHE A 15 0.18 -6.46 35.27
N ALA A 16 -1.04 -6.83 35.61
CA ALA A 16 -1.73 -7.97 35.03
C ALA A 16 -2.02 -7.77 33.53
N ILE A 17 -2.45 -6.57 33.14
CA ILE A 17 -2.70 -6.21 31.74
C ILE A 17 -1.39 -6.23 30.93
N VAL A 18 -0.30 -5.66 31.49
CA VAL A 18 1.03 -5.68 30.85
C VAL A 18 1.57 -7.10 30.74
N ALA A 19 1.41 -7.92 31.79
CA ALA A 19 1.82 -9.34 31.76
C ALA A 19 1.00 -10.16 30.75
N ILE A 20 -0.29 -9.90 30.63
CA ILE A 20 -1.15 -10.53 29.61
C ILE A 20 -0.71 -10.10 28.20
N ILE A 21 -0.40 -8.83 28.00
CA ILE A 21 0.09 -8.32 26.70
C ILE A 21 1.43 -8.96 26.34
N LEU A 22 2.39 -9.03 27.29
CA LEU A 22 3.69 -9.66 27.08
C LEU A 22 3.60 -11.19 26.89
N PHE A 23 2.66 -11.86 27.56
CA PHE A 23 2.42 -13.29 27.40
C PHE A 23 1.74 -13.62 26.06
N TYR A 24 0.86 -12.74 25.58
CA TYR A 24 0.28 -12.83 24.24
C TYR A 24 1.34 -12.60 23.15
N ASP A 25 2.24 -11.63 23.34
CA ASP A 25 3.32 -11.32 22.39
C ASP A 25 4.36 -12.47 22.27
N ALA A 26 4.70 -13.12 23.40
CA ALA A 26 5.61 -14.27 23.42
C ALA A 26 5.00 -15.53 22.77
N LYS A 27 3.67 -15.72 22.86
CA LYS A 27 2.95 -16.82 22.21
C LYS A 27 2.68 -16.58 20.73
N MET A 28 2.62 -15.32 20.29
CA MET A 28 2.37 -14.92 18.90
C MET A 28 3.65 -14.90 18.05
N SER A 29 4.85 -15.01 18.66
CA SER A 29 6.11 -15.07 17.92
C SER A 29 6.43 -16.45 17.31
N SER A 30 5.62 -17.45 17.58
CA SER A 30 5.77 -18.80 17.02
C SER A 30 4.60 -19.16 16.11
N ALA A 31 4.81 -19.09 14.81
CA ALA A 31 3.97 -19.54 13.70
C ALA A 31 2.58 -18.85 13.64
N LEU A 32 2.19 -18.43 12.43
CA LEU A 32 0.81 -18.06 12.12
C LEU A 32 -0.07 -19.31 12.37
N VAL A 33 -0.58 -19.45 13.58
CA VAL A 33 -1.65 -20.43 13.85
C VAL A 33 -2.87 -19.85 13.17
N ILE A 34 -3.25 -20.43 12.03
CA ILE A 34 -4.52 -20.12 11.37
C ILE A 34 -5.60 -20.75 12.26
N ASP A 35 -6.01 -19.99 13.27
CA ASP A 35 -7.17 -20.30 14.07
C ASP A 35 -8.41 -19.72 13.36
N LYS A 36 -9.44 -20.56 13.19
CA LYS A 36 -10.74 -20.14 12.62
C LYS A 36 -11.39 -19.00 13.44
N ASP A 37 -10.94 -18.78 14.67
CA ASP A 37 -11.42 -17.76 15.61
C ASP A 37 -10.52 -16.51 15.71
N THR A 38 -9.56 -16.27 14.79
CA THR A 38 -8.73 -15.07 14.83
C THR A 38 -9.59 -13.81 14.68
N ARG A 39 -9.95 -13.25 15.84
CA ARG A 39 -10.53 -11.91 15.97
C ARG A 39 -9.56 -10.90 15.37
N SER A 40 -10.09 -9.94 14.65
CA SER A 40 -9.34 -8.85 14.05
C SER A 40 -8.34 -8.26 15.06
N LEU A 41 -7.05 -8.25 14.74
CA LEU A 41 -6.12 -7.31 15.35
C LEU A 41 -6.72 -5.93 15.13
N THR A 42 -7.19 -5.28 16.19
CA THR A 42 -7.73 -3.94 16.10
C THR A 42 -6.59 -2.99 15.77
N ASN A 43 -6.86 -1.86 15.14
CA ASN A 43 -5.87 -0.80 14.91
C ASN A 43 -5.08 -0.44 16.19
N PHE A 44 -5.67 -0.67 17.35
CA PHE A 44 -5.06 -0.45 18.66
C PHE A 44 -3.86 -1.38 18.95
N ASP A 45 -3.90 -2.65 18.51
CA ASP A 45 -2.80 -3.61 18.71
C ASP A 45 -1.59 -3.26 17.83
N LEU A 46 -1.83 -2.64 16.66
CA LEU A 46 -0.78 -2.07 15.83
C LEU A 46 -0.14 -0.83 16.48
N TRP A 47 -0.91 0.00 17.18
CA TRP A 47 -0.41 1.17 17.92
C TRP A 47 0.57 0.79 19.04
N ALA A 48 0.30 -0.27 19.76
CA ALA A 48 1.16 -0.72 20.86
C ALA A 48 2.49 -1.28 20.38
N LYS A 49 2.57 -1.75 19.14
CA LYS A 49 3.77 -2.39 18.56
C LYS A 49 4.78 -1.40 17.99
N TYR A 50 4.35 -0.23 17.53
CA TYR A 50 5.23 0.78 16.95
C TYR A 50 5.41 1.94 17.95
N SER A 51 6.58 2.02 18.61
CA SER A 51 6.96 3.20 19.37
C SER A 51 7.27 4.31 18.36
N LEU A 52 6.28 5.19 18.14
CA LEU A 52 6.43 6.33 17.25
C LEU A 52 7.04 7.49 18.03
N GLU A 53 8.15 8.04 17.55
CA GLU A 53 8.77 9.22 18.13
C GLU A 53 7.89 10.46 17.92
N LYS A 54 7.98 11.43 18.84
CA LYS A 54 7.28 12.70 18.69
C LYS A 54 7.89 13.50 17.54
N ALA A 55 7.06 13.96 16.60
CA ALA A 55 7.52 14.70 15.44
C ALA A 55 8.13 16.05 15.83
N THR A 56 9.37 16.31 15.39
CA THR A 56 10.07 17.60 15.51
C THR A 56 10.63 18.00 14.16
N THR A 57 10.62 19.30 13.84
CA THR A 57 11.17 19.81 12.57
C THR A 57 12.69 19.75 12.56
N ARG A 58 13.29 19.27 11.46
CA ARG A 58 14.74 19.32 11.22
C ARG A 58 15.11 20.70 10.63
N THR A 59 16.19 21.31 11.11
CA THR A 59 16.65 22.63 10.67
C THR A 59 17.63 22.59 9.47
N THR A 60 18.12 21.43 9.08
CA THR A 60 19.20 21.25 8.07
C THR A 60 18.80 20.40 6.87
N ALA A 61 17.50 20.23 6.60
CA ALA A 61 17.03 19.45 5.46
C ALA A 61 17.26 20.17 4.12
N LYS A 62 17.56 19.41 3.05
CA LYS A 62 17.71 19.95 1.68
C LYS A 62 16.43 20.63 1.18
N SER A 63 15.28 20.04 1.45
CA SER A 63 13.94 20.60 1.14
C SER A 63 12.90 19.96 2.02
N ARG A 64 11.69 20.52 2.03
CA ARG A 64 10.53 19.96 2.70
C ARG A 64 9.49 19.51 1.69
N SER A 65 9.05 18.25 1.81
CA SER A 65 7.93 17.68 1.07
C SER A 65 6.76 17.41 2.03
N VAL A 66 5.54 17.71 1.59
CA VAL A 66 4.30 17.41 2.31
C VAL A 66 3.41 16.54 1.43
N MET A 67 2.96 15.40 1.95
CA MET A 67 2.02 14.52 1.27
C MET A 67 0.71 14.46 2.04
N LEU A 68 -0.43 14.67 1.36
CA LEU A 68 -1.75 14.61 1.98
C LEU A 68 -2.47 13.33 1.56
N LEU A 69 -2.85 12.50 2.53
CA LEU A 69 -3.46 11.18 2.30
C LEU A 69 -4.68 10.97 3.20
N HIS A 70 -5.58 10.08 2.79
CA HIS A 70 -6.71 9.65 3.63
C HIS A 70 -6.33 8.54 4.60
N ALA A 71 -5.26 7.80 4.33
CA ALA A 71 -4.73 6.71 5.14
C ALA A 71 -3.21 6.59 4.93
N TYR A 72 -2.51 5.97 5.87
CA TYR A 72 -1.06 5.76 5.79
C TYR A 72 -0.60 4.61 6.69
N VAL A 73 0.56 4.02 6.36
CA VAL A 73 1.22 3.01 7.20
C VAL A 73 1.67 3.63 8.53
N PRO A 74 1.84 2.84 9.60
CA PRO A 74 1.61 1.40 9.69
C PRO A 74 0.14 1.00 9.93
N PHE A 75 -0.77 1.96 10.07
CA PHE A 75 -2.16 1.71 10.50
C PHE A 75 -3.04 1.17 9.37
N TRP A 76 -2.69 1.49 8.12
CA TRP A 76 -3.36 0.99 6.92
C TRP A 76 -2.34 0.32 6.00
N ASN A 77 -2.44 -0.99 5.91
CA ASN A 77 -1.53 -1.81 5.11
C ASN A 77 -2.17 -2.15 3.76
N ALA A 78 -2.17 -1.18 2.86
CA ALA A 78 -2.58 -1.38 1.48
C ALA A 78 -1.47 -0.95 0.51
N GLY A 79 -1.55 -1.38 -0.74
CA GLY A 79 -0.46 -1.24 -1.71
C GLY A 79 -0.03 0.21 -1.97
N SER A 80 -0.98 1.14 -2.09
CA SER A 80 -0.72 2.57 -2.33
C SER A 80 0.00 3.23 -1.16
N GLU A 81 -0.41 2.92 0.08
CA GLU A 81 0.18 3.48 1.30
C GLU A 81 1.59 2.95 1.54
N VAL A 82 1.82 1.67 1.26
CA VAL A 82 3.17 1.07 1.34
C VAL A 82 4.10 1.68 0.27
N CYS A 83 3.63 1.85 -0.97
CA CYS A 83 4.40 2.52 -2.02
C CYS A 83 4.74 3.97 -1.66
N ALA A 84 3.75 4.74 -1.18
CA ALA A 84 3.96 6.12 -0.73
C ALA A 84 5.00 6.18 0.40
N HIS A 85 4.96 5.23 1.34
CA HIS A 85 5.94 5.18 2.43
C HIS A 85 7.35 4.87 1.94
N THR A 86 7.51 3.91 1.03
CA THR A 86 8.82 3.57 0.45
C THR A 86 9.47 4.81 -0.19
N VAL A 87 8.73 5.56 -0.99
CA VAL A 87 9.22 6.81 -1.61
C VAL A 87 9.54 7.87 -0.57
N ASN A 88 8.65 8.08 0.41
CA ASN A 88 8.85 9.06 1.47
C ASN A 88 10.09 8.75 2.30
N LYS A 89 10.33 7.47 2.61
CA LYS A 89 11.52 6.99 3.29
C LYS A 89 12.78 7.24 2.47
N THR A 90 12.74 6.97 1.16
CA THR A 90 13.85 7.25 0.24
C THR A 90 14.18 8.75 0.21
N LEU A 91 13.18 9.63 0.19
CA LEU A 91 13.40 11.09 0.29
C LEU A 91 14.09 11.46 1.61
N VAL A 92 13.67 10.87 2.74
CA VAL A 92 14.30 11.10 4.05
C VAL A 92 15.76 10.63 4.06
N GLU A 93 16.06 9.46 3.51
CA GLU A 93 17.41 8.91 3.39
C GLU A 93 18.32 9.79 2.53
N LYS A 94 17.76 10.46 1.52
CA LYS A 94 18.47 11.43 0.67
C LYS A 94 18.58 12.84 1.29
N GLY A 95 18.08 13.05 2.51
CA GLY A 95 18.26 14.27 3.29
C GLY A 95 17.13 15.30 3.15
N HIS A 96 15.98 14.92 2.62
CA HIS A 96 14.78 15.75 2.59
C HIS A 96 13.97 15.56 3.88
N GLU A 97 13.23 16.59 4.27
CA GLU A 97 12.25 16.52 5.35
C GLU A 97 10.88 16.17 4.76
N VAL A 98 10.27 15.09 5.23
CA VAL A 98 9.01 14.58 4.69
C VAL A 98 7.94 14.56 5.77
N TRP A 99 6.79 15.16 5.44
CA TRP A 99 5.59 15.20 6.27
C TRP A 99 4.41 14.55 5.56
N VAL A 100 3.66 13.72 6.28
CA VAL A 100 2.43 13.09 5.75
C VAL A 100 1.25 13.49 6.62
N GLY A 101 0.31 14.22 6.03
CA GLY A 101 -0.94 14.62 6.68
C GLY A 101 -2.03 13.59 6.46
N VAL A 102 -2.59 13.05 7.55
CA VAL A 102 -3.66 12.04 7.53
C VAL A 102 -4.72 12.41 8.58
N PRO A 103 -6.02 12.41 8.24
CA PRO A 103 -7.07 12.76 9.18
C PRO A 103 -7.07 11.87 10.43
N GLY A 104 -7.07 12.49 11.62
CA GLY A 104 -7.17 11.80 12.89
C GLY A 104 -5.91 11.08 13.36
N TYR A 105 -4.78 11.24 12.67
CA TYR A 105 -3.50 10.64 13.09
C TYR A 105 -2.76 11.58 14.05
N PRO A 106 -2.17 11.06 15.12
CA PRO A 106 -1.36 11.88 16.01
C PRO A 106 -0.02 12.26 15.38
N ASN A 107 0.54 13.39 15.82
CA ASN A 107 1.87 13.82 15.41
C ASN A 107 2.92 12.83 15.89
N ARG A 108 3.58 12.15 14.95
CA ARG A 108 4.57 11.08 15.21
C ARG A 108 5.62 11.06 14.09
N ILE A 109 6.71 10.35 14.35
CA ILE A 109 7.69 9.96 13.33
C ILE A 109 7.59 8.44 13.14
N TYR A 110 7.54 8.00 11.89
CA TYR A 110 7.58 6.59 11.51
C TYR A 110 8.65 6.39 10.43
N GLU A 111 9.70 5.66 10.74
CA GLU A 111 10.88 5.44 9.88
C GLU A 111 11.44 6.75 9.28
N GLY A 112 11.54 7.79 10.09
CA GLY A 112 12.03 9.10 9.69
C GLY A 112 11.02 10.02 9.00
N VAL A 113 9.85 9.52 8.62
CA VAL A 113 8.76 10.29 8.04
C VAL A 113 7.89 10.89 9.15
N HIS A 114 7.67 12.19 9.11
CA HIS A 114 6.80 12.89 10.04
C HIS A 114 5.34 12.69 9.64
N ILE A 115 4.50 12.26 10.59
CA ILE A 115 3.05 12.12 10.39
C ILE A 115 2.34 13.15 11.26
N PHE A 116 1.29 13.79 10.72
CA PHE A 116 0.49 14.78 11.46
C PHE A 116 -1.00 14.63 11.17
N ASP A 117 -1.84 15.14 12.09
CA ASP A 117 -3.29 15.17 11.89
C ASP A 117 -3.66 16.23 10.83
N LEU A 118 -4.18 15.78 9.69
CA LEU A 118 -4.62 16.66 8.61
C LEU A 118 -5.83 17.55 9.00
N ASN A 119 -6.51 17.24 10.10
CA ASN A 119 -7.57 18.08 10.67
C ASN A 119 -7.01 19.31 11.38
N ASP A 120 -5.72 19.32 11.80
CA ASP A 120 -5.03 20.50 12.28
C ASP A 120 -4.64 21.42 11.11
N ARG A 121 -5.62 22.20 10.66
CA ARG A 121 -5.46 23.14 9.54
C ARG A 121 -4.40 24.22 9.85
N ALA A 122 -4.33 24.70 11.10
CA ALA A 122 -3.36 25.73 11.49
C ALA A 122 -1.93 25.20 11.35
N PHE A 123 -1.69 23.98 11.78
CA PHE A 123 -0.39 23.32 11.61
C PHE A 123 -0.06 23.10 10.14
N LEU A 124 -1.01 22.61 9.32
CA LEU A 124 -0.83 22.44 7.88
C LEU A 124 -0.40 23.76 7.21
N HIS A 125 -1.13 24.86 7.46
CA HIS A 125 -0.81 26.16 6.87
C HIS A 125 0.56 26.70 7.33
N LYS A 126 0.93 26.45 8.59
CA LYS A 126 2.28 26.78 9.10
C LYS A 126 3.37 25.99 8.39
N LEU A 127 3.11 24.69 8.16
CA LEU A 127 4.05 23.78 7.49
C LEU A 127 4.25 24.17 6.03
N LEU A 128 3.16 24.48 5.30
CA LEU A 128 3.17 24.81 3.88
C LEU A 128 3.94 26.10 3.54
N LYS A 129 4.05 27.05 4.46
CA LYS A 129 4.87 28.27 4.28
C LYS A 129 6.35 27.98 3.98
N HIS A 130 6.82 26.79 4.32
CA HIS A 130 8.22 26.38 4.16
C HIS A 130 8.34 25.08 3.34
N THR A 131 7.30 24.72 2.59
CA THR A 131 7.22 23.49 1.79
C THR A 131 7.54 23.81 0.34
N GLN A 132 8.44 23.03 -0.26
CA GLN A 132 8.77 23.14 -1.67
C GLN A 132 7.90 22.22 -2.52
N VAL A 133 7.55 21.04 -2.03
CA VAL A 133 6.78 20.05 -2.80
C VAL A 133 5.57 19.60 -2.00
N LEU A 134 4.39 19.71 -2.61
CA LEU A 134 3.13 19.16 -2.12
C LEU A 134 2.73 17.97 -2.99
N SER A 135 2.27 16.89 -2.39
CA SER A 135 1.87 15.71 -3.17
C SER A 135 0.63 15.03 -2.59
N THR A 136 -0.05 14.22 -3.40
CA THR A 136 -1.20 13.42 -2.97
C THR A 136 -1.55 12.34 -3.98
N HIS A 137 -2.26 11.31 -3.52
CA HIS A 137 -3.09 10.44 -4.37
C HIS A 137 -4.57 10.46 -3.96
N SER A 138 -4.96 11.37 -3.02
CA SER A 138 -6.30 11.36 -2.43
C SER A 138 -7.01 12.71 -2.47
N TYR A 139 -6.28 13.83 -2.43
CA TYR A 139 -6.80 15.19 -2.22
C TYR A 139 -6.38 16.16 -3.33
N ARG A 140 -6.47 15.73 -4.60
CA ARG A 140 -5.99 16.47 -5.77
C ARG A 140 -6.41 17.93 -5.79
N ASP A 141 -7.72 18.21 -5.78
CA ASP A 141 -8.24 19.57 -5.91
C ASP A 141 -7.81 20.47 -4.75
N ARG A 142 -7.76 19.92 -3.53
CA ARG A 142 -7.24 20.62 -2.36
C ARG A 142 -5.76 20.94 -2.52
N CYS A 143 -4.96 19.98 -2.99
CA CYS A 143 -3.52 20.18 -3.19
C CYS A 143 -3.23 21.16 -4.31
N ILE A 144 -4.00 21.18 -5.39
CA ILE A 144 -3.86 22.19 -6.46
C ILE A 144 -4.08 23.60 -5.89
N LYS A 145 -5.15 23.83 -5.11
CA LYS A 145 -5.43 25.11 -4.46
C LYS A 145 -4.30 25.52 -3.51
N LEU A 146 -3.83 24.60 -2.67
CA LEU A 146 -2.72 24.87 -1.75
C LEU A 146 -1.40 25.10 -2.46
N SER A 147 -1.10 24.36 -3.52
CA SER A 147 0.08 24.58 -4.36
C SER A 147 0.09 26.00 -4.95
N ASN A 148 -1.04 26.45 -5.50
CA ASN A 148 -1.19 27.81 -6.02
C ASN A 148 -1.04 28.86 -4.93
N GLN A 149 -1.57 28.63 -3.75
CA GLN A 149 -1.50 29.56 -2.63
C GLN A 149 -0.10 29.70 -2.04
N TYR A 150 0.67 28.59 -1.96
CA TYR A 150 1.97 28.57 -1.28
C TYR A 150 3.18 28.49 -2.23
N GLY A 151 2.94 28.41 -3.55
CA GLY A 151 4.03 28.31 -4.53
C GLY A 151 4.73 26.95 -4.54
N CYS A 152 4.14 25.91 -3.93
CA CYS A 152 4.73 24.59 -3.95
C CYS A 152 4.69 23.98 -5.36
N ALA A 153 5.71 23.20 -5.75
CA ALA A 153 5.56 22.23 -6.82
C ALA A 153 4.53 21.17 -6.38
N PHE A 154 3.75 20.65 -7.31
CA PHE A 154 2.71 19.67 -7.00
C PHE A 154 2.92 18.36 -7.74
N ILE A 155 2.97 17.26 -7.01
CA ILE A 155 2.98 15.89 -7.57
C ILE A 155 1.63 15.24 -7.34
N ASP A 156 0.96 14.85 -8.43
CA ASP A 156 -0.21 13.97 -8.38
C ASP A 156 0.22 12.52 -8.65
N TRP A 157 -0.14 11.62 -7.72
CA TRP A 157 0.20 10.20 -7.78
C TRP A 157 -0.97 9.39 -8.33
N PHE A 158 -0.78 8.76 -9.46
CA PHE A 158 -1.79 7.96 -10.14
C PHE A 158 -1.59 6.48 -9.82
N HIS A 159 -2.41 5.93 -8.90
CA HIS A 159 -2.34 4.55 -8.44
C HIS A 159 -3.56 3.70 -8.80
N GLY A 160 -4.68 4.29 -9.22
CA GLY A 160 -5.93 3.57 -9.44
C GLY A 160 -6.80 4.09 -10.57
N GLY A 161 -7.59 3.20 -11.16
CA GLY A 161 -8.45 3.49 -12.30
C GLY A 161 -9.65 4.42 -11.99
N THR A 162 -10.05 4.60 -10.73
CA THR A 162 -11.14 5.51 -10.33
C THR A 162 -10.80 6.99 -10.53
N TYR A 163 -9.54 7.33 -10.57
CA TYR A 163 -9.09 8.69 -10.91
C TYR A 163 -9.31 9.05 -12.39
N THR A 164 -9.34 8.06 -13.29
CA THR A 164 -9.50 8.27 -14.73
C THR A 164 -10.80 8.99 -15.08
N ALA A 165 -11.90 8.66 -14.43
CA ALA A 165 -13.21 9.25 -14.76
C ALA A 165 -13.36 10.73 -14.33
N ASN A 166 -12.62 11.16 -13.29
CA ASN A 166 -12.68 12.53 -12.77
C ASN A 166 -11.53 13.42 -13.28
N ALA A 167 -10.36 12.85 -13.54
CA ALA A 167 -9.23 13.59 -14.09
C ALA A 167 -9.53 14.08 -15.52
N ASN A 168 -10.15 13.25 -16.35
CA ASN A 168 -10.55 13.62 -17.73
C ASN A 168 -11.61 14.74 -17.81
N LYS A 169 -12.27 15.10 -16.67
CA LYS A 169 -13.27 16.19 -16.64
C LYS A 169 -12.69 17.56 -16.37
N GLN A 170 -11.42 17.67 -15.95
CA GLN A 170 -10.85 18.95 -15.52
C GLN A 170 -9.94 19.62 -16.57
N GLY A 171 -9.74 19.01 -17.74
CA GLY A 171 -8.85 19.54 -18.78
C GLY A 171 -7.36 19.46 -18.42
N PRO A 172 -6.47 19.78 -19.38
CA PRO A 172 -5.04 19.68 -19.18
C PRO A 172 -4.56 20.71 -18.13
N ILE A 173 -3.82 20.24 -17.14
CA ILE A 173 -3.19 21.12 -16.15
C ILE A 173 -1.97 21.75 -16.80
N GLN A 174 -2.06 23.04 -17.10
CA GLN A 174 -1.00 23.80 -17.78
C GLN A 174 0.03 24.45 -16.82
N ASP A 175 -0.18 24.35 -15.51
CA ASP A 175 0.72 24.95 -14.52
C ASP A 175 2.11 24.30 -14.58
N ALA A 176 3.15 25.13 -14.70
CA ALA A 176 4.54 24.72 -14.78
C ALA A 176 5.03 23.93 -13.55
N ARG A 177 4.33 24.02 -12.42
CA ARG A 177 4.65 23.37 -11.16
C ARG A 177 3.95 22.01 -10.97
N PHE A 178 3.07 21.63 -11.91
CA PHE A 178 2.35 20.36 -11.84
C PHE A 178 3.14 19.21 -12.48
N TRP A 179 3.19 18.06 -11.78
CA TRP A 179 3.88 16.86 -12.18
C TRP A 179 3.00 15.63 -11.92
N GLY A 180 3.00 14.69 -12.85
CA GLY A 180 2.29 13.41 -12.70
C GLY A 180 3.27 12.26 -12.44
N VAL A 181 2.98 11.41 -11.45
CA VAL A 181 3.69 10.16 -11.23
C VAL A 181 2.73 9.00 -11.40
N PHE A 182 3.00 8.13 -12.37
CA PHE A 182 2.17 6.98 -12.70
C PHE A 182 2.86 5.69 -12.23
N ASN A 183 2.08 4.74 -11.77
CA ASN A 183 2.61 3.48 -11.28
C ASN A 183 2.87 2.43 -12.38
N SER A 184 2.55 2.74 -13.65
CA SER A 184 2.78 1.87 -14.80
C SER A 184 2.64 2.63 -16.12
N ASP A 185 3.26 2.10 -17.17
CA ASP A 185 3.10 2.58 -18.54
C ASP A 185 1.66 2.39 -19.04
N SER A 186 1.03 1.26 -18.69
CA SER A 186 -0.36 0.95 -19.05
C SER A 186 -1.36 1.94 -18.42
N LEU A 187 -1.13 2.36 -17.17
CA LEU A 187 -1.96 3.39 -16.56
C LEU A 187 -1.71 4.74 -17.24
N ARG A 188 -0.44 5.10 -17.50
CA ARG A 188 -0.10 6.34 -18.20
C ARG A 188 -0.78 6.43 -19.56
N ALA A 189 -0.79 5.34 -20.33
CA ALA A 189 -1.43 5.28 -21.64
C ALA A 189 -2.95 5.57 -21.62
N SER A 190 -3.58 5.47 -20.45
CA SER A 190 -5.01 5.78 -20.27
C SER A 190 -5.28 7.29 -20.11
N PHE A 191 -4.23 8.13 -20.06
CA PHE A 191 -4.34 9.58 -19.86
C PHE A 191 -3.70 10.35 -21.00
N ASN A 192 -4.44 11.31 -21.57
CA ASN A 192 -3.97 12.14 -22.69
C ASN A 192 -3.68 13.60 -22.30
N ASP A 193 -4.00 13.97 -21.04
CA ASP A 193 -4.12 15.39 -20.65
C ASP A 193 -2.86 15.96 -19.98
N ILE A 194 -1.82 15.16 -19.79
CA ILE A 194 -0.55 15.60 -19.18
C ILE A 194 0.58 15.41 -20.17
N SER A 195 1.37 16.46 -20.39
CA SER A 195 2.56 16.41 -21.26
C SER A 195 3.59 15.39 -20.73
N ASP A 196 4.16 14.60 -21.62
CA ASP A 196 5.19 13.60 -21.27
C ASP A 196 6.41 14.20 -20.57
N SER A 197 6.74 15.46 -20.86
CA SER A 197 7.84 16.17 -20.18
C SER A 197 7.60 16.40 -18.69
N ARG A 198 6.37 16.19 -18.20
CA ARG A 198 5.95 16.41 -16.81
C ARG A 198 5.48 15.13 -16.11
N ILE A 199 5.84 14.00 -16.67
CA ILE A 199 5.47 12.70 -16.17
C ILE A 199 6.70 11.92 -15.76
N HIS A 200 6.54 11.12 -14.71
CA HIS A 200 7.47 10.08 -14.32
C HIS A 200 6.71 8.78 -14.11
N ILE A 201 7.28 7.68 -14.56
CA ILE A 201 6.79 6.34 -14.23
C ILE A 201 7.59 5.82 -13.06
N LEU A 202 6.89 5.54 -11.96
CA LEU A 202 7.49 4.91 -10.78
C LEU A 202 6.66 3.67 -10.40
N ARG A 203 7.18 2.51 -10.75
CA ARG A 203 6.53 1.24 -10.45
C ARG A 203 6.50 0.99 -8.94
N PRO A 204 5.44 0.34 -8.42
CA PRO A 204 5.35 -0.01 -7.00
C PRO A 204 6.57 -0.80 -6.55
N SER A 205 7.35 -0.20 -5.66
CA SER A 205 8.61 -0.78 -5.16
C SER A 205 8.36 -2.05 -4.37
N VAL A 206 8.94 -3.16 -4.83
CA VAL A 206 8.96 -4.45 -4.14
C VAL A 206 10.40 -4.95 -4.14
N ASP A 207 11.10 -4.81 -3.03
CA ASP A 207 12.39 -5.49 -2.88
C ASP A 207 12.13 -6.99 -2.69
N TRP A 208 12.50 -7.80 -3.67
CA TRP A 208 12.28 -9.25 -3.65
C TRP A 208 12.91 -9.93 -2.42
N ARG A 209 13.99 -9.35 -1.84
CA ARG A 209 14.68 -9.88 -0.65
C ARG A 209 13.80 -9.79 0.60
N GLU A 210 12.98 -8.75 0.68
CA GLU A 210 12.04 -8.56 1.79
C GLU A 210 10.90 -9.59 1.77
N TYR A 211 10.52 -10.06 0.58
CA TYR A 211 9.40 -10.98 0.38
C TYR A 211 9.83 -12.43 0.18
N GLU A 212 11.12 -12.71 -0.09
CA GLU A 212 11.59 -14.07 -0.25
C GLU A 212 11.40 -14.86 1.04
N VAL A 213 10.61 -15.93 0.95
CA VAL A 213 10.37 -16.86 2.06
C VAL A 213 11.48 -17.92 2.06
N SER A 214 12.24 -18.00 3.15
CA SER A 214 13.20 -19.08 3.36
C SER A 214 12.47 -20.42 3.46
N LYS A 215 13.09 -21.52 3.01
CA LYS A 215 12.54 -22.89 3.12
C LYS A 215 12.08 -23.15 4.55
N GLN A 216 10.79 -23.20 4.76
CA GLN A 216 10.18 -23.20 6.08
C GLN A 216 9.80 -24.60 6.57
N LYS A 217 9.55 -24.70 7.88
CA LYS A 217 9.08 -25.90 8.56
C LYS A 217 7.69 -26.39 8.10
N GLN A 218 6.87 -25.49 7.49
CA GLN A 218 5.54 -25.82 6.98
C GLN A 218 5.56 -25.91 5.45
N LYS A 219 4.92 -26.94 4.90
CA LYS A 219 4.79 -27.13 3.45
C LYS A 219 3.67 -26.20 2.92
N PRO A 220 3.95 -25.33 1.92
CA PRO A 220 2.92 -24.49 1.29
C PRO A 220 1.80 -25.36 0.70
N ARG A 221 0.54 -25.01 0.99
CA ARG A 221 -0.61 -25.79 0.52
C ARG A 221 -1.72 -24.96 -0.11
N TYR A 222 -1.90 -23.72 0.35
CA TYR A 222 -3.04 -22.91 -0.02
C TYR A 222 -2.93 -22.27 -1.40
N ILE A 223 -4.07 -22.23 -2.09
CA ILE A 223 -4.30 -21.29 -3.20
C ILE A 223 -4.85 -20.02 -2.57
N THR A 224 -4.09 -18.91 -2.66
CA THR A 224 -4.36 -17.71 -1.90
C THR A 224 -4.88 -16.57 -2.78
N LEU A 225 -5.94 -15.89 -2.31
CA LEU A 225 -6.38 -14.57 -2.81
C LEU A 225 -6.17 -13.54 -1.71
N SER A 226 -5.42 -12.49 -2.01
CA SER A 226 -5.27 -11.33 -1.15
C SER A 226 -6.26 -10.24 -1.55
N ASN A 227 -7.07 -9.76 -0.59
CA ASN A 227 -8.17 -8.83 -0.75
C ASN A 227 -9.42 -9.44 -1.41
N LEU A 228 -10.43 -9.70 -0.59
CA LEU A 228 -11.65 -10.41 -0.97
C LEU A 228 -12.79 -9.49 -1.47
N ASN A 229 -12.51 -8.21 -1.78
CA ASN A 229 -13.57 -7.37 -2.32
C ASN A 229 -13.99 -7.84 -3.74
N THR A 230 -15.15 -7.37 -4.19
CA THR A 230 -15.73 -7.78 -5.48
C THR A 230 -14.79 -7.52 -6.65
N ASN A 231 -14.12 -6.36 -6.68
CA ASN A 231 -13.24 -5.98 -7.80
C ASN A 231 -11.96 -6.83 -7.83
N LYS A 232 -11.53 -7.37 -6.69
CA LYS A 232 -10.38 -8.30 -6.59
C LYS A 232 -10.78 -9.76 -6.77
N GLY A 233 -12.08 -10.05 -6.87
CA GLY A 233 -12.60 -11.37 -7.23
C GLY A 233 -12.88 -12.30 -6.07
N GLY A 234 -13.27 -11.78 -4.89
CA GLY A 234 -13.67 -12.63 -3.76
C GLY A 234 -14.78 -13.63 -4.13
N HIS A 235 -15.76 -13.21 -4.95
CA HIS A 235 -16.80 -14.10 -5.46
C HIS A 235 -16.29 -15.14 -6.48
N ILE A 236 -15.22 -14.81 -7.23
CA ILE A 236 -14.55 -15.75 -8.14
C ILE A 236 -13.84 -16.86 -7.34
N LEU A 237 -13.11 -16.48 -6.26
CA LEU A 237 -12.51 -17.45 -5.34
C LEU A 237 -13.54 -18.47 -4.85
N ILE A 238 -14.72 -18.01 -4.42
CA ILE A 238 -15.81 -18.87 -3.93
C ILE A 238 -16.29 -19.84 -5.03
N GLN A 239 -16.47 -19.36 -6.25
CA GLN A 239 -16.89 -20.20 -7.38
C GLN A 239 -15.83 -21.26 -7.74
N ILE A 240 -14.54 -20.87 -7.76
CA ILE A 240 -13.42 -21.80 -7.99
C ILE A 240 -13.39 -22.87 -6.89
N ALA A 241 -13.49 -22.46 -5.63
CA ALA A 241 -13.44 -23.39 -4.50
C ALA A 241 -14.58 -24.41 -4.51
N LYS A 242 -15.81 -24.00 -4.87
CA LYS A 242 -16.96 -24.90 -5.05
C LYS A 242 -16.74 -25.92 -6.17
N MET A 243 -16.00 -25.55 -7.24
CA MET A 243 -15.69 -26.45 -8.34
C MET A 243 -14.46 -27.34 -8.11
N ALA A 244 -13.63 -27.02 -7.13
CA ALA A 244 -12.40 -27.75 -6.80
C ALA A 244 -12.35 -28.07 -5.30
N PRO A 245 -13.27 -28.90 -4.77
CA PRO A 245 -13.35 -29.18 -3.33
C PRO A 245 -12.11 -29.92 -2.79
N GLU A 246 -11.30 -30.50 -3.64
CA GLU A 246 -10.04 -31.18 -3.30
C GLU A 246 -8.86 -30.21 -3.07
N LEU A 247 -9.01 -28.92 -3.39
CA LEU A 247 -7.97 -27.92 -3.22
C LEU A 247 -8.26 -27.05 -1.98
N ASP A 248 -7.21 -26.66 -1.28
CA ASP A 248 -7.29 -25.76 -0.12
C ASP A 248 -7.13 -24.30 -0.52
N PHE A 249 -8.03 -23.44 -0.13
CA PHE A 249 -8.01 -22.01 -0.42
C PHE A 249 -7.80 -21.15 0.81
N LEU A 250 -7.12 -20.02 0.64
CA LEU A 250 -6.90 -19.02 1.68
C LEU A 250 -7.35 -17.64 1.18
N GLY A 251 -8.36 -17.11 1.83
CA GLY A 251 -8.83 -15.74 1.60
C GLY A 251 -8.26 -14.79 2.64
N VAL A 252 -7.46 -13.80 2.21
CA VAL A 252 -6.94 -12.74 3.08
C VAL A 252 -7.77 -11.49 2.89
N ARG A 253 -8.38 -10.96 3.97
CA ARG A 253 -9.18 -9.73 3.91
C ARG A 253 -8.33 -8.54 3.51
N GLY A 254 -8.87 -7.66 2.67
CA GLY A 254 -8.25 -6.40 2.32
C GLY A 254 -8.48 -5.31 3.39
N SER A 255 -7.75 -4.19 3.26
CA SER A 255 -7.88 -3.05 4.17
C SER A 255 -9.12 -2.20 3.91
N TYR A 256 -9.68 -2.25 2.68
CA TYR A 256 -10.76 -1.38 2.24
C TYR A 256 -11.94 -2.17 1.69
N TRP A 257 -13.13 -1.57 1.75
CA TRP A 257 -14.39 -2.02 1.20
C TRP A 257 -14.90 -3.35 1.77
N LYS A 258 -16.14 -3.68 1.39
CA LYS A 258 -16.79 -4.92 1.82
C LYS A 258 -16.05 -6.13 1.23
N GLN A 259 -15.70 -7.07 2.08
CA GLN A 259 -15.14 -8.34 1.69
C GLN A 259 -16.25 -9.35 1.35
N VAL A 260 -16.00 -10.20 0.34
CA VAL A 260 -16.94 -11.24 -0.10
C VAL A 260 -16.47 -12.57 0.46
N GLU A 261 -17.28 -13.18 1.33
CA GLU A 261 -16.98 -14.44 2.02
C GLU A 261 -18.20 -15.34 1.95
N ASP A 262 -17.97 -16.65 1.92
CA ASP A 262 -19.00 -17.70 2.03
C ASP A 262 -18.49 -18.80 2.96
N HIS A 263 -18.91 -18.77 4.21
CA HIS A 263 -18.50 -19.71 5.24
C HIS A 263 -19.17 -21.10 5.13
N THR A 264 -20.03 -21.30 4.13
CA THR A 264 -20.61 -22.61 3.82
C THR A 264 -19.71 -23.44 2.89
N VAL A 265 -18.60 -22.87 2.43
CA VAL A 265 -17.61 -23.53 1.56
C VAL A 265 -16.42 -23.98 2.42
N ASP A 266 -16.39 -25.27 2.73
CA ASP A 266 -15.50 -25.84 3.77
C ASP A 266 -14.01 -25.78 3.41
N ASN A 267 -13.65 -25.75 2.14
CA ASN A 267 -12.27 -25.70 1.66
C ASN A 267 -11.69 -24.28 1.53
N ILE A 268 -12.36 -23.24 2.05
CA ILE A 268 -11.83 -21.89 2.15
C ILE A 268 -11.57 -21.52 3.62
N THR A 269 -10.34 -21.15 3.92
CA THR A 269 -9.96 -20.51 5.18
C THR A 269 -9.88 -19.00 4.99
N TYR A 270 -10.51 -18.22 5.88
CA TYR A 270 -10.46 -16.75 5.84
C TYR A 270 -9.63 -16.20 7.00
N ILE A 271 -8.71 -15.27 6.69
CA ILE A 271 -7.92 -14.57 7.70
C ILE A 271 -8.03 -13.06 7.54
N ASN A 272 -7.72 -12.33 8.61
CA ASN A 272 -7.71 -10.88 8.59
C ASN A 272 -6.54 -10.31 7.76
N ASN A 273 -6.64 -9.05 7.36
CA ASN A 273 -5.51 -8.30 6.86
C ASN A 273 -4.35 -8.34 7.86
N THR A 274 -3.13 -8.47 7.34
CA THR A 274 -1.94 -8.59 8.18
C THR A 274 -0.75 -7.86 7.58
N PRO A 275 0.03 -7.12 8.39
CA PRO A 275 1.32 -6.57 7.96
C PRO A 275 2.40 -7.66 7.78
N ARG A 276 2.15 -8.89 8.30
CA ARG A 276 3.05 -10.04 8.21
C ARG A 276 2.77 -10.88 6.97
N ILE A 277 2.64 -10.23 5.82
CA ILE A 277 2.25 -10.90 4.56
C ILE A 277 3.22 -12.02 4.16
N LYS A 278 4.49 -11.92 4.54
CA LYS A 278 5.49 -12.97 4.31
C LYS A 278 5.11 -14.31 4.95
N GLU A 279 4.43 -14.28 6.10
CA GLU A 279 3.94 -15.50 6.75
C GLU A 279 2.79 -16.14 5.95
N VAL A 280 1.98 -15.31 5.30
CA VAL A 280 0.93 -15.78 4.38
C VAL A 280 1.57 -16.44 3.15
N TYR A 281 2.59 -15.80 2.57
CA TYR A 281 3.31 -16.39 1.44
C TYR A 281 4.00 -17.70 1.80
N ALA A 282 4.45 -17.88 3.04
CA ALA A 282 5.00 -19.15 3.53
C ALA A 282 4.00 -20.32 3.48
N LEU A 283 2.71 -20.02 3.55
CA LEU A 283 1.61 -21.01 3.47
C LEU A 283 1.03 -21.13 2.06
N THR A 284 1.37 -20.19 1.17
CA THR A 284 0.81 -20.08 -0.18
C THR A 284 1.57 -20.97 -1.15
N LYS A 285 0.86 -21.88 -1.80
CA LYS A 285 1.35 -22.70 -2.89
C LYS A 285 1.18 -22.01 -4.25
N ILE A 286 0.02 -21.36 -4.48
CA ILE A 286 -0.32 -20.63 -5.69
C ILE A 286 -1.02 -19.34 -5.28
N LEU A 287 -0.66 -18.22 -5.89
CA LEU A 287 -1.41 -16.96 -5.75
C LEU A 287 -2.38 -16.80 -6.93
N ILE A 288 -3.61 -16.40 -6.63
CA ILE A 288 -4.59 -16.01 -7.67
C ILE A 288 -4.95 -14.54 -7.55
N MET A 289 -5.13 -13.88 -8.70
CA MET A 289 -5.59 -12.48 -8.78
C MET A 289 -6.65 -12.33 -9.87
N PRO A 290 -7.90 -12.77 -9.65
CA PRO A 290 -9.00 -12.62 -10.60
C PRO A 290 -9.58 -11.20 -10.54
N SER A 291 -8.71 -10.21 -10.62
CA SER A 291 -9.07 -8.80 -10.50
C SER A 291 -9.77 -8.28 -11.75
N GLU A 292 -10.77 -7.42 -11.56
CA GLU A 292 -11.44 -6.69 -12.65
C GLU A 292 -10.54 -5.62 -13.25
N ALA A 293 -9.77 -4.95 -12.39
CA ALA A 293 -8.81 -3.92 -12.76
C ALA A 293 -7.59 -3.97 -11.85
N GLU A 294 -6.42 -3.88 -12.46
CA GLU A 294 -5.14 -3.67 -11.81
C GLU A 294 -4.31 -2.70 -12.63
N THR A 295 -3.74 -1.72 -11.96
CA THR A 295 -2.85 -0.74 -12.61
C THR A 295 -1.40 -1.18 -12.59
N TRP A 296 -1.06 -2.17 -11.76
CA TRP A 296 0.24 -2.83 -11.70
C TRP A 296 0.04 -4.29 -11.25
N GLY A 297 0.22 -4.62 -10.02
CA GLY A 297 0.11 -5.97 -9.48
C GLY A 297 1.16 -6.25 -8.41
N ARG A 298 1.32 -5.32 -7.46
CA ARG A 298 2.29 -5.44 -6.37
C ARG A 298 2.27 -6.82 -5.70
N THR A 299 1.07 -7.34 -5.38
CA THR A 299 0.88 -8.65 -4.74
C THR A 299 1.43 -9.81 -5.58
N ALA A 300 1.36 -9.71 -6.92
CA ALA A 300 1.97 -10.71 -7.82
C ALA A 300 3.50 -10.71 -7.68
N VAL A 301 4.14 -9.52 -7.67
CA VAL A 301 5.60 -9.41 -7.52
C VAL A 301 6.06 -9.94 -6.17
N GLU A 302 5.34 -9.63 -5.09
CA GLU A 302 5.60 -10.14 -3.75
C GLU A 302 5.57 -11.68 -3.70
N ALA A 303 4.56 -12.30 -4.30
CA ALA A 303 4.46 -13.77 -4.39
C ALA A 303 5.55 -14.39 -5.27
N MET A 304 5.82 -13.78 -6.44
CA MET A 304 6.89 -14.21 -7.35
C MET A 304 8.26 -14.17 -6.67
N SER A 305 8.53 -13.21 -5.77
CA SER A 305 9.76 -13.13 -4.98
C SER A 305 10.03 -14.41 -4.19
N SER A 306 8.98 -15.06 -3.72
CA SER A 306 9.05 -16.35 -3.00
C SER A 306 9.02 -17.57 -3.93
N GLY A 307 8.96 -17.40 -5.25
CA GLY A 307 8.80 -18.49 -6.20
C GLY A 307 7.43 -19.15 -6.11
N ILE A 308 6.41 -18.38 -5.81
CA ILE A 308 5.01 -18.80 -5.84
C ILE A 308 4.47 -18.54 -7.24
N PRO A 309 4.02 -19.56 -7.98
CA PRO A 309 3.35 -19.36 -9.26
C PRO A 309 2.11 -18.47 -9.08
N VAL A 310 1.92 -17.53 -10.01
CA VAL A 310 0.78 -16.62 -10.00
C VAL A 310 -0.14 -16.86 -11.19
N VAL A 311 -1.44 -16.91 -10.93
CA VAL A 311 -2.49 -17.01 -11.93
C VAL A 311 -3.33 -15.75 -11.84
N VAL A 312 -3.47 -15.00 -12.94
CA VAL A 312 -4.02 -13.65 -12.89
C VAL A 312 -4.98 -13.39 -14.05
N SER A 313 -5.94 -12.48 -13.87
CA SER A 313 -6.74 -11.97 -14.98
C SER A 313 -5.90 -11.06 -15.88
N PRO A 314 -6.20 -10.98 -17.21
CA PRO A 314 -5.37 -10.29 -18.20
C PRO A 314 -5.58 -8.77 -18.21
N THR A 315 -5.57 -8.12 -17.05
CA THR A 315 -5.62 -6.64 -16.98
C THR A 315 -4.35 -6.02 -17.54
N PRO A 316 -4.39 -4.81 -18.10
CA PRO A 316 -3.21 -4.15 -18.67
C PRO A 316 -2.04 -4.08 -17.68
N GLY A 317 -2.30 -3.69 -16.42
CA GLY A 317 -1.25 -3.61 -15.39
C GLY A 317 -0.65 -4.96 -15.01
N LEU A 318 -1.45 -6.05 -14.95
CA LEU A 318 -0.93 -7.39 -14.70
C LEU A 318 -0.15 -7.95 -15.88
N ARG A 319 -0.54 -7.64 -17.11
CA ARG A 319 0.25 -8.00 -18.31
C ARG A 319 1.61 -7.31 -18.31
N GLU A 320 1.65 -6.02 -18.01
CA GLU A 320 2.90 -5.25 -17.88
C GLU A 320 3.77 -5.76 -16.73
N CYS A 321 3.17 -5.99 -15.56
CA CYS A 321 3.88 -6.42 -14.35
C CYS A 321 4.47 -7.83 -14.51
N CYS A 322 3.65 -8.77 -14.95
CA CYS A 322 3.98 -10.20 -14.90
C CYS A 322 4.63 -10.72 -16.18
N GLU A 323 4.37 -10.10 -17.34
CA GLU A 323 4.82 -10.59 -18.66
C GLU A 323 4.51 -12.09 -18.83
N ASP A 324 5.51 -12.92 -19.18
CA ASP A 324 5.39 -14.38 -19.35
C ASP A 324 5.62 -15.17 -18.04
N ALA A 325 5.82 -14.48 -16.91
CA ALA A 325 6.05 -15.10 -15.62
C ALA A 325 4.77 -15.52 -14.87
N ALA A 326 3.59 -15.13 -15.39
CA ALA A 326 2.29 -15.52 -14.85
C ALA A 326 1.47 -16.31 -15.85
N LEU A 327 0.49 -17.04 -15.34
CA LEU A 327 -0.58 -17.65 -16.15
C LEU A 327 -1.77 -16.70 -16.20
N PHE A 328 -2.20 -16.37 -17.41
CA PHE A 328 -3.34 -15.47 -17.62
C PHE A 328 -4.61 -16.26 -17.90
N VAL A 329 -5.67 -15.96 -17.16
CA VAL A 329 -6.99 -16.56 -17.30
C VAL A 329 -8.04 -15.46 -17.33
N GLU A 330 -8.97 -15.51 -18.29
CA GLU A 330 -10.09 -14.58 -18.32
C GLU A 330 -10.86 -14.66 -17.00
N ARG A 331 -11.19 -13.46 -16.47
CA ARG A 331 -11.70 -13.30 -15.10
C ARG A 331 -12.86 -14.24 -14.77
N ASP A 332 -13.82 -14.35 -15.68
CA ASP A 332 -15.06 -15.08 -15.45
C ASP A 332 -15.03 -16.54 -15.98
N ASP A 333 -13.89 -16.99 -16.53
CA ASP A 333 -13.72 -18.39 -16.95
C ASP A 333 -13.32 -19.30 -15.80
N ILE A 334 -14.29 -19.57 -14.92
CA ILE A 334 -14.09 -20.38 -13.71
C ILE A 334 -13.53 -21.79 -14.07
N LYS A 335 -13.93 -22.36 -15.21
CA LYS A 335 -13.47 -23.69 -15.63
C LYS A 335 -11.98 -23.68 -15.92
N GLU A 336 -11.50 -22.66 -16.60
CA GLU A 336 -10.09 -22.52 -16.94
C GLU A 336 -9.24 -22.24 -15.70
N TRP A 337 -9.73 -21.38 -14.75
CA TRP A 337 -9.10 -21.22 -13.44
C TRP A 337 -8.89 -22.58 -12.77
N VAL A 338 -9.93 -23.39 -12.64
CA VAL A 338 -9.86 -24.70 -12.01
C VAL A 338 -8.88 -25.64 -12.75
N ARG A 339 -8.92 -25.66 -14.09
CA ARG A 339 -8.01 -26.48 -14.91
C ARG A 339 -6.54 -26.14 -14.64
N ILE A 340 -6.21 -24.87 -14.63
CA ILE A 340 -4.83 -24.37 -14.40
C ILE A 340 -4.39 -24.66 -12.96
N LEU A 341 -5.24 -24.42 -11.98
CA LEU A 341 -4.93 -24.65 -10.57
C LEU A 341 -4.70 -26.13 -10.27
N ARG A 342 -5.50 -27.03 -10.87
CA ARG A 342 -5.29 -28.48 -10.78
C ARG A 342 -3.95 -28.88 -11.39
N ARG A 343 -3.61 -28.34 -12.58
CA ARG A 343 -2.33 -28.63 -13.22
C ARG A 343 -1.15 -28.14 -12.38
N LEU A 344 -1.16 -26.92 -11.88
CA LEU A 344 -0.12 -26.41 -10.97
C LEU A 344 -0.04 -27.23 -9.67
N SER A 345 -1.14 -27.83 -9.24
CA SER A 345 -1.17 -28.61 -7.99
C SER A 345 -0.60 -30.01 -8.16
N THR A 346 -0.65 -30.61 -9.36
CA THR A 346 -0.30 -32.01 -9.64
C THR A 346 0.95 -32.18 -10.53
N ASP A 347 1.20 -31.24 -11.44
CA ASP A 347 2.34 -31.26 -12.36
C ASP A 347 3.51 -30.43 -11.77
N LYS A 348 4.46 -31.14 -11.15
CA LYS A 348 5.62 -30.50 -10.53
C LYS A 348 6.49 -29.74 -11.53
N SER A 349 6.66 -30.23 -12.74
CA SER A 349 7.49 -29.56 -13.76
C SER A 349 6.88 -28.24 -14.18
N PHE A 350 5.56 -28.24 -14.39
CA PHE A 350 4.80 -27.03 -14.72
C PHE A 350 4.81 -26.01 -13.57
N TYR A 351 4.71 -26.49 -12.31
CA TYR A 351 4.84 -25.64 -11.13
C TYR A 351 6.23 -25.00 -11.06
N ASP A 352 7.30 -25.80 -11.16
CA ASP A 352 8.69 -25.35 -11.04
C ASP A 352 9.05 -24.35 -12.16
N GLU A 353 8.52 -24.52 -13.36
CA GLU A 353 8.68 -23.59 -14.47
C GLU A 353 8.18 -22.19 -14.10
N TYR A 354 6.91 -22.07 -13.68
CA TYR A 354 6.33 -20.76 -13.33
C TYR A 354 6.88 -20.19 -12.02
N ALA A 355 7.27 -21.02 -11.08
CA ALA A 355 7.99 -20.59 -9.89
C ALA A 355 9.35 -19.96 -10.25
N GLY A 356 10.08 -20.56 -11.19
CA GLY A 356 11.37 -20.06 -11.70
C GLY A 356 11.23 -18.75 -12.48
N ARG A 357 10.27 -18.69 -13.44
CA ARG A 357 9.96 -17.47 -14.19
C ARG A 357 9.57 -16.32 -13.26
N GLY A 358 8.70 -16.58 -12.27
CA GLY A 358 8.29 -15.59 -11.29
C GLY A 358 9.47 -15.02 -10.50
N LYS A 359 10.36 -15.87 -9.99
CA LYS A 359 11.58 -15.40 -9.28
C LYS A 359 12.48 -14.55 -10.18
N ALA A 360 12.67 -14.95 -11.44
CA ALA A 360 13.46 -14.17 -12.39
C ALA A 360 12.82 -12.79 -12.63
N ARG A 361 11.50 -12.76 -12.84
CA ARG A 361 10.77 -11.50 -13.05
C ARG A 361 10.82 -10.58 -11.82
N ALA A 362 10.60 -11.09 -10.61
CA ALA A 362 10.69 -10.30 -9.39
C ALA A 362 12.07 -9.65 -9.21
N ARG A 363 13.15 -10.34 -9.60
CA ARG A 363 14.51 -9.78 -9.59
C ARG A 363 14.73 -8.70 -10.63
N GLN A 364 14.14 -8.83 -11.83
CA GLN A 364 14.17 -7.77 -12.86
C GLN A 364 13.44 -6.51 -12.42
N LEU A 365 12.40 -6.66 -11.57
CA LEU A 365 11.60 -5.57 -11.02
C LEU A 365 12.19 -5.01 -9.71
N GLU A 366 13.46 -5.25 -9.43
CA GLU A 366 14.17 -4.71 -8.27
C GLU A 366 14.11 -3.18 -8.29
N PRO A 367 13.65 -2.50 -7.21
CA PRO A 367 13.20 -1.11 -7.28
C PRO A 367 14.31 -0.06 -7.23
N THR A 368 15.57 -0.42 -6.99
CA THR A 368 16.66 0.54 -6.75
C THR A 368 16.80 1.53 -7.90
N HIS A 369 16.83 1.05 -9.14
CA HIS A 369 16.97 1.89 -10.32
C HIS A 369 15.76 2.85 -10.49
N ASP A 370 14.53 2.35 -10.35
CA ASP A 370 13.32 3.17 -10.46
C ASP A 370 13.28 4.26 -9.38
N LEU A 371 13.71 3.96 -8.16
CA LEU A 371 13.82 4.92 -7.06
C LEU A 371 14.93 5.95 -7.30
N GLU A 372 16.07 5.57 -7.84
CA GLU A 372 17.15 6.49 -8.22
C GLU A 372 16.70 7.46 -9.31
N MET A 373 16.04 6.97 -10.36
CA MET A 373 15.47 7.77 -11.43
C MET A 373 14.37 8.72 -10.92
N PHE A 374 13.56 8.27 -9.97
CA PHE A 374 12.59 9.13 -9.31
C PHE A 374 13.27 10.24 -8.50
N MET A 375 14.33 9.93 -7.77
CA MET A 375 15.09 10.94 -7.00
C MET A 375 15.72 11.98 -7.92
N GLU A 376 16.28 11.57 -9.06
CA GLU A 376 16.79 12.49 -10.07
C GLU A 376 15.68 13.38 -10.63
N PHE A 377 14.53 12.81 -11.00
CA PHE A 377 13.35 13.55 -11.44
C PHE A 377 12.88 14.54 -10.36
N TYR A 378 12.81 14.12 -9.10
CA TYR A 378 12.41 14.96 -7.98
C TYR A 378 13.36 16.13 -7.76
N GLU A 379 14.67 15.89 -7.67
CA GLU A 379 15.67 16.91 -7.35
C GLU A 379 15.95 17.85 -8.54
N GLN A 380 15.95 17.35 -9.79
CA GLN A 380 16.33 18.15 -10.97
C GLN A 380 15.16 18.83 -11.67
N LYS A 381 13.94 18.30 -11.56
CA LYS A 381 12.76 18.83 -12.27
C LYS A 381 11.69 19.36 -11.32
N VAL A 382 11.28 18.57 -10.34
CA VAL A 382 10.16 18.94 -9.45
C VAL A 382 10.56 20.06 -8.50
N LEU A 383 11.63 19.89 -7.73
CA LEU A 383 12.09 20.88 -6.75
C LEU A 383 12.32 22.27 -7.34
N PRO A 384 13.04 22.42 -8.48
CA PRO A 384 13.27 23.73 -9.07
C PRO A 384 12.01 24.41 -9.62
N SER A 385 10.91 23.67 -9.80
CA SER A 385 9.64 24.25 -10.28
C SER A 385 8.84 24.94 -9.18
N ALA A 386 9.19 24.77 -7.90
CA ALA A 386 8.59 25.50 -6.80
C ALA A 386 8.89 27.00 -6.88
N ASP A 387 7.87 27.84 -6.64
CA ASP A 387 8.02 29.28 -6.63
C ASP A 387 7.72 29.85 -5.23
N PRO A 388 8.73 30.01 -4.38
CA PRO A 388 8.56 30.51 -3.02
C PRO A 388 8.08 31.95 -2.95
N THR A 389 8.07 32.69 -4.08
CA THR A 389 7.59 34.08 -4.09
C THR A 389 6.08 34.20 -4.05
N LEU A 390 5.35 33.10 -4.38
CA LEU A 390 3.89 33.03 -4.35
C LEU A 390 3.30 32.85 -2.95
N GLY A 391 4.09 32.47 -1.96
CA GLY A 391 3.65 32.15 -0.60
C GLY A 391 3.09 33.35 0.19
N LYS A 392 2.03 34.01 -0.28
CA LYS A 392 1.29 35.01 0.51
C LYS A 392 0.33 34.34 1.48
N PRO A 393 0.20 34.85 2.73
CA PRO A 393 -0.79 34.33 3.66
C PRO A 393 -2.20 34.51 3.07
N PRO A 394 -3.13 33.57 3.32
CA PRO A 394 -4.50 33.67 2.82
C PRO A 394 -5.16 34.98 3.28
N THR A 395 -5.87 35.63 2.38
CA THR A 395 -6.72 36.78 2.70
C THR A 395 -7.84 36.36 3.66
N PHE A 396 -8.47 37.32 4.35
CA PHE A 396 -9.59 37.04 5.26
C PHE A 396 -10.72 36.25 4.57
N LEU A 397 -10.95 36.50 3.29
CA LEU A 397 -12.00 35.82 2.51
C LEU A 397 -11.67 34.35 2.24
N GLU A 398 -10.40 34.02 1.96
CA GLU A 398 -9.94 32.65 1.76
C GLU A 398 -10.00 31.83 3.04
N LYS A 399 -9.72 32.46 4.20
CA LYS A 399 -9.92 31.84 5.52
C LYS A 399 -11.38 31.46 5.78
N PHE A 400 -12.33 32.26 5.27
CA PHE A 400 -13.76 32.01 5.42
C PHE A 400 -14.25 30.87 4.52
N LEU A 401 -13.74 30.78 3.30
CA LEU A 401 -14.09 29.71 2.33
C LEU A 401 -13.54 28.35 2.72
N ASP A 402 -12.43 28.30 3.47
CA ASP A 402 -11.88 27.05 4.03
C ASP A 402 -12.64 26.56 5.30
N MET A 403 -13.58 27.37 5.82
CA MET A 403 -14.39 27.03 6.99
C MET A 403 -15.78 26.44 6.62
N VAL A 404 -16.17 26.47 5.34
CA VAL A 404 -17.42 25.93 4.79
C VAL A 404 -17.10 24.70 3.94
#